data_894d0e49c5eed0eaee0648fb925acfd4
#
_entry.id   894d0e49c5eed0eaee0648fb925acfd4
#
_cell.length_a   1.000
_cell.length_b   1.000
_cell.length_c   1.000
_cell.angle_alpha   90.00
_cell.angle_beta   90.00
_cell.angle_gamma   90.00
#
_symmetry.space_group_name_H-M   'P 1'
#
loop_
_entity.id
_entity.type
_entity.pdbx_description
1 polymer ?
#
loop_
_entity_poly.entity_id
_entity_poly.type
_entity_poly.pdbx_seq_one_letter_code
_entity_poly.pdbx_strand_id
1 'polypeptide(L)'
;MSDLKSKKNEIKIYTKLDEIYSKESIENSIESQYEDLRSKYNFIYQNDPTTIIRIPFTATLFGDSITQLFSNKIVTNLSSELIILFNRNTTNELNIKYFDNIQQVKKIIGELNDLNISNKEEFNLNDFAILGYISALKHIKSNNNNFGSDILIMLNTPNREEIDCYITIFLAMFLCCLYINDIESIHNNSINKSSLYEMVILTLTEICEQNKFLKNLININFYTPDIYFKIFLEKNSFGFNQGNLFYQTPVTLDNKPFSLLVFDSLSPEPIKYYSSSKYWNKRKVEVRLAMALMIKRYKENITEEELIKNASSIDNFLKVFESNYEIVLKSIEVYLKKEKYNLSELKAELPVDKLLKDIHNFQGALLTKEFKLYDRILFIIKEYQLTSLLYYKMKIGEEVNWREIISESAKLLRDNYYCYSDEMLNIEAELKINIGDNIPMKCISKGWAGKMVVFGTNQELKKIENYICKKYEKLEEKQGDGDTLLVAAWISDELSKYCFISELEKGVTILDPKYEDFMLDYIKDKNNIKMSKEEAKKE
;
A
#
# COMPACT_ATOMS: atom_id res chain seq x y z
N MET A 1 -7.42 31.40 4.52
CA MET A 1 -7.77 30.02 4.12
C MET A 1 -7.08 29.56 2.83
N SER A 2 -6.77 30.44 1.87
CA SER A 2 -5.99 30.09 0.66
C SER A 2 -4.56 29.66 0.96
N ASP A 3 -3.85 30.35 1.86
CA ASP A 3 -2.45 30.10 2.20
C ASP A 3 -2.22 28.79 2.96
N LEU A 4 -3.19 28.34 3.77
CA LEU A 4 -3.12 27.06 4.46
C LEU A 4 -3.36 25.86 3.52
N LYS A 5 -4.17 26.05 2.46
CA LYS A 5 -4.38 25.00 1.42
C LYS A 5 -3.16 24.87 0.50
N SER A 6 -2.44 25.98 0.23
CA SER A 6 -1.23 25.93 -0.60
C SER A 6 -0.10 25.20 0.11
N LYS A 7 0.14 25.45 1.40
CA LYS A 7 1.19 24.79 2.19
C LYS A 7 0.98 23.29 2.40
N LYS A 8 -0.26 22.79 2.38
CA LYS A 8 -0.55 21.34 2.46
C LYS A 8 -0.23 20.59 1.17
N ASN A 9 -0.11 21.28 0.05
CA ASN A 9 0.15 20.70 -1.25
C ASN A 9 1.62 20.72 -1.65
N GLU A 10 2.48 21.34 -0.88
CA GLU A 10 3.91 21.44 -1.12
C GLU A 10 4.62 20.10 -0.84
N ILE A 11 5.55 19.70 -1.71
CA ILE A 11 6.51 18.64 -1.42
C ILE A 11 7.55 19.21 -0.48
N LYS A 12 7.47 18.82 0.80
CA LYS A 12 8.36 19.35 1.82
C LYS A 12 9.75 18.72 1.70
N ILE A 13 10.76 19.58 1.72
CA ILE A 13 12.16 19.21 1.84
C ILE A 13 12.59 19.53 3.26
N TYR A 14 13.19 18.55 3.92
CA TYR A 14 13.65 18.63 5.30
C TYR A 14 15.17 18.67 5.33
N THR A 15 15.74 19.26 6.35
CA THR A 15 17.19 19.34 6.54
C THR A 15 17.71 18.47 7.66
N LYS A 16 16.80 18.03 8.56
CA LYS A 16 17.14 17.25 9.74
C LYS A 16 16.19 16.09 9.95
N LEU A 17 16.68 15.02 10.56
CA LEU A 17 15.89 13.81 10.86
C LEU A 17 14.78 14.06 11.88
N ASP A 18 14.99 14.96 12.84
CA ASP A 18 14.00 15.29 13.89
C ASP A 18 12.75 16.01 13.35
N GLU A 19 12.84 16.57 12.15
CA GLU A 19 11.68 17.12 11.45
C GLU A 19 10.79 16.01 10.84
N ILE A 20 11.34 14.81 10.63
CA ILE A 20 10.65 13.68 10.00
C ILE A 20 10.21 12.66 11.05
N TYR A 21 11.13 12.23 11.92
CA TYR A 21 10.92 11.18 12.90
C TYR A 21 10.69 11.72 14.30
N SER A 22 10.16 10.87 15.18
CA SER A 22 10.10 11.21 16.60
C SER A 22 11.51 11.13 17.24
N LYS A 23 11.73 11.90 18.31
CA LYS A 23 13.00 11.88 19.02
C LYS A 23 13.35 10.48 19.56
N GLU A 24 12.36 9.75 20.08
CA GLU A 24 12.53 8.39 20.56
C GLU A 24 12.96 7.42 19.44
N SER A 25 12.37 7.55 18.24
CA SER A 25 12.73 6.73 17.08
C SER A 25 14.16 7.01 16.62
N ILE A 26 14.59 8.29 16.63
CA ILE A 26 15.96 8.68 16.23
C ILE A 26 16.98 8.07 17.18
N GLU A 27 16.80 8.26 18.50
CA GLU A 27 17.73 7.76 19.52
C GLU A 27 17.85 6.23 19.52
N ASN A 28 16.77 5.51 19.16
CA ASN A 28 16.75 4.05 19.23
C ASN A 28 17.34 3.35 17.99
N SER A 29 17.17 3.88 16.80
CA SER A 29 17.58 3.13 15.59
C SER A 29 17.78 3.95 14.32
N ILE A 30 17.07 5.05 14.14
CA ILE A 30 17.03 5.77 12.86
C ILE A 30 18.39 6.39 12.52
N GLU A 31 19.05 7.02 13.48
CA GLU A 31 20.35 7.67 13.26
C GLU A 31 21.40 6.65 12.79
N SER A 32 21.52 5.54 13.50
CA SER A 32 22.44 4.45 13.11
C SER A 32 22.11 3.88 11.72
N GLN A 33 20.84 3.71 11.41
CA GLN A 33 20.40 3.23 10.10
C GLN A 33 20.80 4.18 8.96
N TYR A 34 20.65 5.48 9.16
CA TYR A 34 21.04 6.48 8.16
C TYR A 34 22.56 6.59 8.02
N GLU A 35 23.33 6.45 9.12
CA GLU A 35 24.79 6.38 9.09
C GLU A 35 25.30 5.15 8.33
N ASP A 36 24.71 3.98 8.56
CA ASP A 36 25.04 2.74 7.83
C ASP A 36 24.74 2.89 6.33
N LEU A 37 23.59 3.45 5.99
CA LEU A 37 23.20 3.73 4.61
C LEU A 37 24.18 4.67 3.93
N ARG A 38 24.54 5.78 4.58
CA ARG A 38 25.48 6.77 4.06
C ARG A 38 26.88 6.16 3.87
N SER A 39 27.34 5.40 4.87
CA SER A 39 28.62 4.70 4.81
C SER A 39 28.68 3.70 3.66
N LYS A 40 27.60 2.94 3.47
CA LYS A 40 27.46 2.00 2.34
C LYS A 40 27.44 2.71 1.00
N TYR A 41 26.70 3.81 0.88
CA TYR A 41 26.64 4.63 -0.33
C TYR A 41 28.04 5.15 -0.70
N ASN A 42 28.75 5.74 0.28
CA ASN A 42 30.10 6.25 0.09
C ASN A 42 31.08 5.15 -0.33
N PHE A 43 31.02 3.98 0.31
CA PHE A 43 31.82 2.83 -0.07
C PHE A 43 31.60 2.40 -1.53
N ILE A 44 30.36 2.44 -2.00
CA ILE A 44 29.99 1.99 -3.34
C ILE A 44 30.36 3.00 -4.42
N TYR A 45 30.05 4.28 -4.19
CA TYR A 45 30.12 5.32 -5.21
C TYR A 45 31.28 6.30 -5.01
N GLN A 46 32.05 6.14 -3.92
CA GLN A 46 33.23 6.96 -3.56
C GLN A 46 32.89 8.46 -3.41
N ASN A 47 31.63 8.76 -3.07
CA ASN A 47 31.14 10.10 -2.76
C ASN A 47 30.00 10.03 -1.74
N ASP A 48 29.70 11.15 -1.09
CA ASP A 48 28.56 11.21 -0.18
C ASP A 48 27.26 11.44 -0.95
N PRO A 49 26.13 10.85 -0.51
CA PRO A 49 24.83 11.16 -1.09
C PRO A 49 24.46 12.61 -0.79
N THR A 50 23.87 13.29 -1.76
CA THR A 50 23.41 14.67 -1.57
C THR A 50 21.98 14.70 -1.03
N THR A 51 21.18 13.72 -1.38
CA THR A 51 19.74 13.75 -1.11
C THR A 51 19.22 12.37 -0.78
N ILE A 52 18.20 12.35 0.07
CA ILE A 52 17.50 11.13 0.49
C ILE A 52 16.01 11.30 0.24
N ILE A 53 15.40 10.33 -0.41
CA ILE A 53 13.93 10.21 -0.55
C ILE A 53 13.47 9.08 0.33
N ARG A 54 12.44 9.33 1.11
CA ARG A 54 11.76 8.36 1.96
C ARG A 54 10.31 8.23 1.54
N ILE A 55 9.84 7.00 1.36
CA ILE A 55 8.43 6.70 1.09
C ILE A 55 7.97 5.57 2.00
N PRO A 56 6.96 5.80 2.84
CA PRO A 56 6.42 4.77 3.71
C PRO A 56 5.65 3.72 2.89
N PHE A 57 5.65 2.48 3.37
CA PHE A 57 4.69 1.48 2.93
C PHE A 57 3.32 1.76 3.53
N THR A 58 2.28 1.29 2.88
CA THR A 58 0.90 1.46 3.33
C THR A 58 0.31 0.17 3.86
N ALA A 59 -0.56 0.28 4.86
CA ALA A 59 -1.44 -0.79 5.26
C ALA A 59 -2.89 -0.41 4.98
N THR A 60 -3.58 -1.22 4.20
CA THR A 60 -5.03 -1.10 4.05
C THR A 60 -5.70 -1.84 5.19
N LEU A 61 -6.31 -1.09 6.08
CA LEU A 61 -6.94 -1.62 7.30
C LEU A 61 -8.34 -2.17 7.04
N PHE A 62 -9.08 -1.54 6.12
CA PHE A 62 -10.42 -1.96 5.69
C PHE A 62 -10.57 -1.78 4.19
N GLY A 63 -11.39 -2.62 3.57
CA GLY A 63 -11.66 -2.56 2.13
C GLY A 63 -10.60 -3.22 1.25
N ASP A 64 -9.63 -3.94 1.82
CA ASP A 64 -8.55 -4.62 1.09
C ASP A 64 -8.98 -5.94 0.44
N SER A 65 -9.91 -6.63 1.09
CA SER A 65 -10.23 -8.02 0.73
C SER A 65 -10.89 -8.18 -0.64
N ILE A 66 -11.38 -7.08 -1.26
CA ILE A 66 -12.14 -7.17 -2.51
C ILE A 66 -11.82 -6.01 -3.44
N THR A 67 -10.65 -6.06 -3.94
CA THR A 67 -9.95 -5.01 -4.67
C THR A 67 -10.63 -4.46 -5.92
N GLN A 68 -11.57 -5.17 -6.52
CA GLN A 68 -12.25 -4.73 -7.73
C GLN A 68 -13.71 -4.31 -7.51
N LEU A 69 -14.25 -4.61 -6.34
CA LEU A 69 -15.65 -4.40 -6.03
C LEU A 69 -15.90 -3.26 -5.03
N PHE A 70 -14.86 -2.86 -4.29
CA PHE A 70 -14.93 -1.78 -3.31
C PHE A 70 -14.30 -0.49 -3.82
N SER A 71 -15.02 0.61 -3.62
CA SER A 71 -14.52 1.97 -3.79
C SER A 71 -14.01 2.60 -2.50
N ASN A 72 -14.29 1.99 -1.34
CA ASN A 72 -14.03 2.57 -0.02
C ASN A 72 -12.91 1.81 0.70
N LYS A 73 -11.87 2.52 1.12
CA LYS A 73 -10.76 1.98 1.90
C LYS A 73 -10.41 2.85 3.08
N ILE A 74 -9.84 2.22 4.09
CA ILE A 74 -9.14 2.90 5.18
C ILE A 74 -7.69 2.45 5.14
N VAL A 75 -6.80 3.42 4.99
CA VAL A 75 -5.36 3.20 4.77
C VAL A 75 -4.56 4.01 5.79
N THR A 76 -3.42 3.48 6.19
CA THR A 76 -2.42 4.24 6.96
C THR A 76 -1.02 3.99 6.42
N ASN A 77 -0.10 4.93 6.67
CA ASN A 77 1.30 4.75 6.39
C ASN A 77 1.99 4.08 7.60
N LEU A 78 2.88 3.16 7.30
CA LEU A 78 3.67 2.41 8.27
C LEU A 78 5.06 3.06 8.46
N SER A 79 5.73 2.72 9.56
CA SER A 79 7.15 3.05 9.77
C SER A 79 8.10 2.20 8.91
N SER A 80 7.63 1.06 8.38
CA SER A 80 8.36 0.37 7.32
C SER A 80 8.35 1.22 6.05
N GLU A 81 9.52 1.33 5.41
CA GLU A 81 9.73 2.34 4.39
C GLU A 81 10.72 1.92 3.31
N LEU A 82 10.62 2.57 2.18
CA LEU A 82 11.67 2.61 1.16
C LEU A 82 12.48 3.87 1.35
N ILE A 83 13.80 3.73 1.41
CA ILE A 83 14.76 4.84 1.46
C ILE A 83 15.65 4.78 0.23
N ILE A 84 15.77 5.90 -0.47
CA ILE A 84 16.70 6.08 -1.60
C ILE A 84 17.70 7.16 -1.23
N LEU A 85 18.98 6.80 -1.25
CA LEU A 85 20.09 7.76 -1.22
C LEU A 85 20.57 7.95 -2.65
N PHE A 86 20.76 9.18 -3.07
CA PHE A 86 21.20 9.43 -4.43
C PHE A 86 22.05 10.67 -4.58
N ASN A 87 22.79 10.68 -5.69
CA ASN A 87 23.54 11.81 -6.16
C ASN A 87 23.45 11.87 -7.69
N ARG A 88 23.50 13.07 -8.23
CA ARG A 88 23.68 13.27 -9.66
C ARG A 88 25.09 12.85 -10.05
N ASN A 89 25.24 12.08 -11.12
CA ASN A 89 26.54 11.80 -11.68
C ASN A 89 26.79 12.60 -12.97
N THR A 90 28.04 12.63 -13.40
CA THR A 90 28.47 13.34 -14.61
C THR A 90 28.30 12.51 -15.88
N THR A 91 27.92 11.26 -15.74
CA THR A 91 27.65 10.32 -16.84
C THR A 91 26.16 10.28 -17.13
N ASN A 92 25.78 9.84 -18.32
CA ASN A 92 24.37 9.58 -18.65
C ASN A 92 23.96 8.18 -18.20
N GLU A 93 24.50 7.67 -17.09
CA GLU A 93 24.24 6.34 -16.59
C GLU A 93 23.33 6.38 -15.37
N LEU A 94 22.36 5.48 -15.35
CA LEU A 94 21.54 5.18 -14.18
C LEU A 94 22.17 3.98 -13.46
N ASN A 95 22.79 4.20 -12.32
CA ASN A 95 23.45 3.18 -11.50
C ASN A 95 22.61 2.93 -10.25
N ILE A 96 21.95 1.77 -10.17
CA ILE A 96 21.13 1.41 -9.02
C ILE A 96 21.77 0.22 -8.30
N LYS A 97 21.94 0.33 -6.98
CA LYS A 97 22.29 -0.78 -6.10
C LYS A 97 21.33 -0.86 -4.92
N TYR A 98 21.15 -2.08 -4.42
CA TYR A 98 20.35 -2.32 -3.23
C TYR A 98 21.26 -2.52 -2.02
N PHE A 99 20.81 -2.07 -0.86
CA PHE A 99 21.60 -2.09 0.38
C PHE A 99 22.09 -3.50 0.74
N ASP A 100 21.27 -4.50 0.51
CA ASP A 100 21.56 -5.91 0.77
C ASP A 100 22.40 -6.61 -0.31
N ASN A 101 22.88 -5.89 -1.31
CA ASN A 101 23.67 -6.38 -2.44
C ASN A 101 23.01 -7.46 -3.31
N ILE A 102 21.70 -7.70 -3.19
CA ILE A 102 20.99 -8.74 -3.94
C ILE A 102 20.93 -8.42 -5.43
N GLN A 103 20.84 -7.13 -5.76
CA GLN A 103 20.64 -6.70 -7.15
C GLN A 103 21.46 -5.45 -7.48
N GLN A 104 21.83 -5.35 -8.74
CA GLN A 104 22.48 -4.17 -9.30
C GLN A 104 21.96 -3.91 -10.72
N VAL A 105 21.74 -2.63 -11.04
CA VAL A 105 21.40 -2.18 -12.39
C VAL A 105 22.38 -1.09 -12.81
N LYS A 106 22.92 -1.21 -14.02
CA LYS A 106 23.67 -0.15 -14.69
C LYS A 106 23.11 -0.01 -16.10
N LYS A 107 22.57 1.17 -16.44
CA LYS A 107 21.94 1.44 -17.73
C LYS A 107 22.29 2.84 -18.22
N ILE A 108 22.49 2.98 -19.51
CA ILE A 108 22.62 4.28 -20.18
C ILE A 108 21.21 4.86 -20.38
N ILE A 109 20.99 6.11 -19.94
CA ILE A 109 19.64 6.72 -19.96
C ILE A 109 19.09 6.81 -21.39
N GLY A 110 19.93 7.09 -22.39
CA GLY A 110 19.50 7.13 -23.78
C GLY A 110 18.95 5.80 -24.34
N GLU A 111 19.44 4.68 -23.82
CA GLU A 111 18.99 3.32 -24.21
C GLU A 111 17.74 2.88 -23.47
N LEU A 112 17.36 3.56 -22.39
CA LEU A 112 16.19 3.20 -21.56
C LEU A 112 14.85 3.47 -22.28
N ASN A 113 14.85 4.37 -23.27
CA ASN A 113 13.65 4.64 -24.08
C ASN A 113 13.21 3.43 -24.93
N ASP A 114 14.09 2.46 -25.14
CA ASP A 114 13.84 1.24 -25.92
C ASP A 114 13.35 0.05 -25.07
N LEU A 115 12.99 0.28 -23.80
CA LEU A 115 12.35 -0.74 -22.97
C LEU A 115 11.05 -1.17 -23.64
N ASN A 116 11.10 -2.34 -24.32
CA ASN A 116 9.94 -2.96 -24.95
C ASN A 116 8.97 -3.50 -23.89
N ILE A 117 8.23 -2.56 -23.26
CA ILE A 117 7.28 -2.86 -22.19
C ILE A 117 6.17 -3.77 -22.70
N SER A 118 5.74 -3.58 -23.95
CA SER A 118 4.55 -4.22 -24.52
C SER A 118 4.61 -5.76 -24.55
N ASN A 119 5.81 -6.32 -24.72
CA ASN A 119 6.03 -7.76 -24.88
C ASN A 119 6.61 -8.44 -23.64
N LYS A 120 6.81 -7.71 -22.55
CA LYS A 120 7.38 -8.27 -21.33
C LYS A 120 6.33 -9.02 -20.53
N GLU A 121 6.61 -10.29 -20.20
CA GLU A 121 5.67 -11.19 -19.49
C GLU A 121 5.89 -11.23 -17.97
N GLU A 122 7.08 -10.79 -17.50
CA GLU A 122 7.41 -10.73 -16.08
C GLU A 122 8.09 -9.41 -15.74
N PHE A 123 7.80 -8.87 -14.57
CA PHE A 123 8.40 -7.65 -14.05
C PHE A 123 8.93 -7.89 -12.64
N ASN A 124 10.08 -7.31 -12.36
CA ASN A 124 10.72 -7.34 -11.05
C ASN A 124 10.95 -5.91 -10.50
N LEU A 125 11.51 -5.79 -9.30
CA LEU A 125 11.78 -4.51 -8.66
C LEU A 125 12.62 -3.56 -9.51
N ASN A 126 13.65 -4.09 -10.21
CA ASN A 126 14.50 -3.27 -11.09
C ASN A 126 13.71 -2.67 -12.25
N ASP A 127 12.77 -3.42 -12.80
CA ASP A 127 11.93 -2.93 -13.88
C ASP A 127 11.08 -1.76 -13.44
N PHE A 128 10.47 -1.85 -12.24
CA PHE A 128 9.69 -0.74 -11.68
C PHE A 128 10.57 0.45 -11.29
N ALA A 129 11.78 0.22 -10.81
CA ALA A 129 12.75 1.28 -10.55
C ALA A 129 13.10 2.04 -11.84
N ILE A 130 13.44 1.31 -12.89
CA ILE A 130 13.77 1.90 -14.21
C ILE A 130 12.54 2.60 -14.79
N LEU A 131 11.38 1.95 -14.79
CA LEU A 131 10.13 2.52 -15.30
C LEU A 131 9.77 3.84 -14.59
N GLY A 132 9.92 3.91 -13.26
CA GLY A 132 9.69 5.13 -12.51
C GLY A 132 10.60 6.26 -12.99
N TYR A 133 11.90 5.98 -13.13
CA TYR A 133 12.88 6.98 -13.55
C TYR A 133 12.63 7.50 -14.97
N ILE A 134 12.53 6.61 -15.96
CA ILE A 134 12.33 7.01 -17.37
C ILE A 134 10.98 7.69 -17.62
N SER A 135 9.96 7.27 -16.86
CA SER A 135 8.65 7.89 -17.00
C SER A 135 8.63 9.34 -16.54
N ALA A 136 9.38 9.66 -15.49
CA ALA A 136 9.53 11.03 -15.03
C ALA A 136 10.23 11.93 -16.06
N LEU A 137 11.17 11.40 -16.85
CA LEU A 137 11.85 12.16 -17.91
C LEU A 137 10.87 12.74 -18.94
N LYS A 138 9.76 12.06 -19.20
CA LYS A 138 8.72 12.53 -20.14
C LYS A 138 8.01 13.79 -19.65
N HIS A 139 8.06 14.09 -18.36
CA HIS A 139 7.41 15.25 -17.74
C HIS A 139 8.36 16.45 -17.57
N ILE A 140 9.66 16.26 -17.81
CA ILE A 140 10.67 17.30 -17.65
C ILE A 140 10.74 18.17 -18.91
N LYS A 141 10.55 19.46 -18.73
CA LYS A 141 10.48 20.43 -19.84
C LYS A 141 11.84 20.87 -20.39
N SER A 142 12.93 20.58 -19.69
CA SER A 142 14.26 21.04 -20.09
C SER A 142 14.82 20.14 -21.19
N ASN A 143 15.11 20.73 -22.35
CA ASN A 143 15.73 20.05 -23.51
C ASN A 143 17.23 19.75 -23.31
N ASN A 144 17.81 20.01 -22.15
CA ASN A 144 19.23 19.94 -21.92
C ASN A 144 19.60 18.80 -20.98
N ASN A 145 20.30 17.81 -21.54
CA ASN A 145 21.07 16.77 -20.86
C ASN A 145 20.36 16.10 -19.67
N ASN A 146 19.67 15.01 -19.93
CA ASN A 146 19.22 14.11 -18.88
C ASN A 146 20.44 13.63 -18.09
N PHE A 147 20.50 13.96 -16.80
CA PHE A 147 21.60 13.57 -15.94
C PHE A 147 21.42 12.16 -15.43
N GLY A 148 22.51 11.42 -15.40
CA GLY A 148 22.59 10.15 -14.74
C GLY A 148 22.55 10.29 -13.21
N SER A 149 22.40 9.17 -12.55
CA SER A 149 22.31 9.13 -11.10
C SER A 149 22.94 7.87 -10.53
N ASP A 150 23.63 8.04 -9.40
CA ASP A 150 24.10 6.97 -8.55
C ASP A 150 23.08 6.81 -7.40
N ILE A 151 22.50 5.63 -7.25
CA ILE A 151 21.35 5.40 -6.38
C ILE A 151 21.59 4.15 -5.52
N LEU A 152 21.44 4.31 -4.21
CA LEU A 152 21.35 3.21 -3.26
C LEU A 152 19.93 3.11 -2.72
N ILE A 153 19.32 1.94 -2.85
CA ILE A 153 17.95 1.65 -2.40
C ILE A 153 17.98 0.74 -1.19
N MET A 154 17.31 1.11 -0.12
CA MET A 154 16.98 0.24 0.99
C MET A 154 15.47 -0.01 1.04
N LEU A 155 15.09 -1.26 1.10
CA LEU A 155 13.72 -1.72 1.30
C LEU A 155 13.58 -2.28 2.71
N ASN A 156 13.01 -1.51 3.61
CA ASN A 156 12.69 -1.96 4.97
C ASN A 156 11.27 -2.53 4.99
N THR A 157 11.10 -3.68 4.36
CA THR A 157 9.82 -4.41 4.30
C THR A 157 10.06 -5.91 4.30
N PRO A 158 9.21 -6.66 5.00
CA PRO A 158 9.31 -8.13 5.04
C PRO A 158 9.08 -8.79 3.68
N ASN A 159 8.21 -8.26 2.86
CA ASN A 159 7.86 -8.88 1.58
C ASN A 159 8.12 -7.95 0.40
N ARG A 160 9.20 -8.20 -0.34
CA ARG A 160 9.63 -7.42 -1.51
C ARG A 160 8.89 -7.76 -2.80
N GLU A 161 8.14 -8.85 -2.82
CA GLU A 161 7.36 -9.28 -3.98
C GLU A 161 5.94 -8.71 -3.98
N GLU A 162 5.58 -7.89 -3.00
CA GLU A 162 4.26 -7.24 -2.97
C GLU A 162 4.15 -6.11 -4.01
N ILE A 163 2.97 -5.97 -4.56
CA ILE A 163 2.67 -4.88 -5.52
C ILE A 163 2.88 -3.51 -4.87
N ASP A 164 2.65 -3.39 -3.57
CA ASP A 164 2.92 -2.16 -2.82
C ASP A 164 4.40 -1.77 -2.88
N CYS A 165 5.34 -2.74 -2.83
CA CYS A 165 6.76 -2.51 -3.06
C CYS A 165 7.04 -1.97 -4.47
N TYR A 166 6.44 -2.58 -5.49
CA TYR A 166 6.62 -2.18 -6.88
C TYR A 166 6.15 -0.75 -7.13
N ILE A 167 4.98 -0.40 -6.61
CA ILE A 167 4.43 0.96 -6.71
C ILE A 167 5.29 1.95 -5.91
N THR A 168 5.75 1.57 -4.72
CA THR A 168 6.56 2.44 -3.87
C THR A 168 7.91 2.76 -4.52
N ILE A 169 8.58 1.75 -5.10
CA ILE A 169 9.85 1.97 -5.80
C ILE A 169 9.66 2.79 -7.08
N PHE A 170 8.56 2.56 -7.83
CA PHE A 170 8.21 3.37 -8.98
C PHE A 170 8.06 4.86 -8.59
N LEU A 171 7.28 5.15 -7.55
CA LEU A 171 7.05 6.52 -7.06
C LEU A 171 8.35 7.17 -6.59
N ALA A 172 9.20 6.43 -5.85
CA ALA A 172 10.47 6.93 -5.35
C ALA A 172 11.44 7.29 -6.48
N MET A 173 11.57 6.42 -7.47
CA MET A 173 12.43 6.65 -8.62
C MET A 173 11.90 7.74 -9.56
N PHE A 174 10.58 7.86 -9.66
CA PHE A 174 9.93 8.96 -10.38
C PHE A 174 10.28 10.30 -9.73
N LEU A 175 10.14 10.41 -8.41
CA LEU A 175 10.49 11.62 -7.67
C LEU A 175 12.00 11.89 -7.68
N CYS A 176 12.84 10.86 -7.59
CA CYS A 176 14.30 10.97 -7.71
C CYS A 176 14.70 11.59 -9.04
N CYS A 177 14.14 11.12 -10.14
CA CYS A 177 14.40 11.66 -11.47
C CYS A 177 13.98 13.14 -11.59
N LEU A 178 12.78 13.49 -11.10
CA LEU A 178 12.32 14.89 -11.07
C LEU A 178 13.26 15.77 -10.26
N TYR A 179 13.69 15.29 -9.08
CA TYR A 179 14.59 16.05 -8.21
C TYR A 179 15.95 16.29 -8.84
N ILE A 180 16.52 15.31 -9.54
CA ILE A 180 17.83 15.43 -10.20
C ILE A 180 17.78 16.36 -11.41
N ASN A 181 16.70 16.28 -12.19
CA ASN A 181 16.65 16.93 -13.50
C ASN A 181 15.80 18.21 -13.52
N ASP A 182 14.95 18.45 -12.53
CA ASP A 182 14.06 19.61 -12.46
C ASP A 182 13.80 20.06 -11.01
N ILE A 183 14.86 20.19 -10.22
CA ILE A 183 14.79 20.60 -8.82
C ILE A 183 14.12 21.98 -8.65
N GLU A 184 14.31 22.89 -9.60
CA GLU A 184 13.71 24.24 -9.56
C GLU A 184 12.18 24.17 -9.57
N SER A 185 11.59 23.25 -10.33
CA SER A 185 10.15 23.07 -10.38
C SER A 185 9.57 22.54 -9.05
N ILE A 186 10.35 21.79 -8.28
CA ILE A 186 9.96 21.35 -6.93
C ILE A 186 10.09 22.53 -5.95
N HIS A 187 11.21 23.27 -5.97
CA HIS A 187 11.45 24.39 -5.07
C HIS A 187 10.45 25.54 -5.27
N ASN A 188 10.09 25.86 -6.52
CA ASN A 188 9.12 26.90 -6.81
C ASN A 188 7.66 26.43 -6.74
N ASN A 189 7.44 25.19 -6.29
CA ASN A 189 6.14 24.55 -6.15
C ASN A 189 5.35 24.37 -7.46
N SER A 190 6.02 24.43 -8.62
CA SER A 190 5.41 24.08 -9.91
C SER A 190 5.12 22.59 -9.97
N ILE A 191 6.02 21.77 -9.38
CA ILE A 191 5.76 20.36 -9.06
C ILE A 191 5.46 20.27 -7.56
N ASN A 192 4.22 19.96 -7.25
CA ASN A 192 3.71 19.82 -5.90
C ASN A 192 3.08 18.43 -5.71
N LYS A 193 2.57 18.12 -4.53
CA LYS A 193 1.97 16.81 -4.23
C LYS A 193 0.84 16.43 -5.19
N SER A 194 -0.02 17.38 -5.58
CA SER A 194 -1.13 17.10 -6.51
C SER A 194 -0.62 16.82 -7.91
N SER A 195 0.31 17.63 -8.44
CA SER A 195 0.87 17.38 -9.75
C SER A 195 1.71 16.10 -9.79
N LEU A 196 2.46 15.79 -8.72
CA LEU A 196 3.17 14.52 -8.59
C LEU A 196 2.20 13.33 -8.64
N TYR A 197 1.11 13.39 -7.87
CA TYR A 197 0.09 12.35 -7.87
C TYR A 197 -0.53 12.16 -9.26
N GLU A 198 -0.95 13.23 -9.91
CA GLU A 198 -1.53 13.18 -11.26
C GLU A 198 -0.57 12.60 -12.30
N MET A 199 0.70 13.05 -12.30
CA MET A 199 1.73 12.51 -13.20
C MET A 199 1.93 11.02 -12.99
N VAL A 200 2.04 10.56 -11.74
CA VAL A 200 2.25 9.15 -11.41
C VAL A 200 1.06 8.30 -11.85
N ILE A 201 -0.17 8.72 -11.57
CA ILE A 201 -1.38 7.98 -11.96
C ILE A 201 -1.53 7.89 -13.48
N LEU A 202 -1.36 9.01 -14.19
CA LEU A 202 -1.43 9.02 -15.66
C LEU A 202 -0.39 8.06 -16.26
N THR A 203 0.85 8.16 -15.81
CA THR A 203 1.94 7.33 -16.32
C THR A 203 1.73 5.85 -16.03
N LEU A 204 1.34 5.47 -14.81
CA LEU A 204 1.04 4.08 -14.49
C LEU A 204 -0.15 3.55 -15.29
N THR A 205 -1.15 4.39 -15.56
CA THR A 205 -2.30 4.01 -16.42
C THR A 205 -1.84 3.72 -17.84
N GLU A 206 -1.03 4.60 -18.42
CA GLU A 206 -0.46 4.41 -19.78
C GLU A 206 0.38 3.13 -19.88
N ILE A 207 1.24 2.88 -18.88
CA ILE A 207 2.08 1.68 -18.81
C ILE A 207 1.22 0.41 -18.73
N CYS A 208 0.18 0.42 -17.90
CA CYS A 208 -0.73 -0.70 -17.74
C CYS A 208 -1.58 -0.96 -19.01
N GLU A 209 -1.93 0.09 -19.76
CA GLU A 209 -2.63 -0.06 -21.04
C GLU A 209 -1.75 -0.68 -22.12
N GLN A 210 -0.46 -0.39 -22.11
CA GLN A 210 0.50 -0.92 -23.08
C GLN A 210 0.91 -2.37 -22.80
N ASN A 211 0.73 -2.88 -21.58
CA ASN A 211 1.15 -4.22 -21.20
C ASN A 211 0.04 -4.98 -20.47
N LYS A 212 -0.40 -6.09 -21.06
CA LYS A 212 -1.47 -6.93 -20.52
C LYS A 212 -1.12 -7.57 -19.17
N PHE A 213 0.15 -7.93 -18.94
CA PHE A 213 0.60 -8.49 -17.67
C PHE A 213 0.48 -7.43 -16.56
N LEU A 214 1.01 -6.23 -16.79
CA LEU A 214 0.92 -5.12 -15.82
C LEU A 214 -0.52 -4.70 -15.56
N LYS A 215 -1.37 -4.66 -16.58
CA LYS A 215 -2.80 -4.37 -16.43
C LYS A 215 -3.51 -5.38 -15.51
N ASN A 216 -3.09 -6.63 -15.55
CA ASN A 216 -3.62 -7.68 -14.68
C ASN A 216 -3.00 -7.63 -13.27
N LEU A 217 -1.72 -7.27 -13.18
CA LEU A 217 -0.97 -7.18 -11.93
C LEU A 217 -1.39 -5.94 -11.12
N ILE A 218 -1.41 -4.77 -11.78
CA ILE A 218 -1.72 -3.48 -11.16
C ILE A 218 -3.12 -3.04 -11.56
N ASN A 219 -4.08 -3.25 -10.69
CA ASN A 219 -5.37 -2.59 -10.83
C ASN A 219 -5.23 -1.13 -10.36
N ILE A 220 -5.03 -0.21 -11.29
CA ILE A 220 -4.80 1.21 -10.99
C ILE A 220 -5.91 1.79 -10.11
N ASN A 221 -7.17 1.52 -10.43
CA ASN A 221 -8.30 2.03 -9.64
C ASN A 221 -8.25 1.57 -8.17
N PHE A 222 -7.66 0.39 -7.93
CA PHE A 222 -7.49 -0.12 -6.58
C PHE A 222 -6.32 0.55 -5.85
N TYR A 223 -5.17 0.77 -6.53
CA TYR A 223 -3.97 1.34 -5.92
C TYR A 223 -3.96 2.87 -5.92
N THR A 224 -4.84 3.53 -6.65
CA THR A 224 -4.99 5.00 -6.65
C THR A 224 -5.09 5.59 -5.23
N PRO A 225 -5.93 5.06 -4.31
CA PRO A 225 -5.95 5.55 -2.93
C PRO A 225 -4.63 5.35 -2.19
N ASP A 226 -3.98 4.20 -2.37
CA ASP A 226 -2.71 3.92 -1.69
C ASP A 226 -1.61 4.89 -2.15
N ILE A 227 -1.52 5.18 -3.46
CA ILE A 227 -0.60 6.18 -4.02
C ILE A 227 -0.91 7.57 -3.46
N TYR A 228 -2.19 7.95 -3.39
CA TYR A 228 -2.61 9.21 -2.82
C TYR A 228 -2.13 9.34 -1.36
N PHE A 229 -2.40 8.32 -0.53
CA PHE A 229 -2.05 8.39 0.88
C PHE A 229 -0.54 8.28 1.13
N LYS A 230 0.22 7.58 0.29
CA LYS A 230 1.69 7.64 0.31
C LYS A 230 2.23 9.07 0.16
N ILE A 231 1.55 9.91 -0.60
CA ILE A 231 1.97 11.29 -0.88
C ILE A 231 1.43 12.27 0.16
N PHE A 232 0.17 12.15 0.53
CA PHE A 232 -0.56 13.21 1.26
C PHE A 232 -0.78 12.95 2.75
N LEU A 233 -0.67 11.70 3.23
CA LEU A 233 -1.09 11.37 4.59
C LEU A 233 -0.24 12.11 5.63
N GLU A 234 -0.92 12.71 6.60
CA GLU A 234 -0.31 13.38 7.75
C GLU A 234 0.03 12.35 8.84
N LYS A 235 1.05 12.66 9.67
CA LYS A 235 1.42 11.80 10.81
C LYS A 235 0.25 11.58 11.76
N ASN A 236 0.16 10.42 12.37
CA ASN A 236 -0.93 10.02 13.28
C ASN A 236 -2.33 10.10 12.66
N SER A 237 -2.45 9.83 11.36
CA SER A 237 -3.72 9.92 10.64
C SER A 237 -4.06 8.63 9.91
N PHE A 238 -5.36 8.39 9.75
CA PHE A 238 -5.89 7.45 8.79
C PHE A 238 -6.39 8.18 7.55
N GLY A 239 -6.13 7.57 6.40
CA GLY A 239 -6.66 7.98 5.12
C GLY A 239 -7.93 7.22 4.77
N PHE A 240 -8.91 7.92 4.23
CA PHE A 240 -10.19 7.37 3.78
C PHE A 240 -10.42 7.76 2.34
N ASN A 241 -10.80 6.82 1.52
CA ASN A 241 -11.39 7.16 0.23
C ASN A 241 -12.85 6.69 0.17
N GLN A 242 -13.66 7.48 -0.52
CA GLN A 242 -15.01 7.14 -0.92
C GLN A 242 -15.14 7.46 -2.41
N GLY A 243 -15.05 6.44 -3.24
CA GLY A 243 -14.90 6.65 -4.68
C GLY A 243 -13.63 7.46 -4.98
N ASN A 244 -13.78 8.61 -5.62
CA ASN A 244 -12.68 9.52 -5.96
C ASN A 244 -12.44 10.62 -4.91
N LEU A 245 -13.12 10.57 -3.76
CA LEU A 245 -12.93 11.53 -2.69
C LEU A 245 -11.97 10.97 -1.65
N PHE A 246 -10.95 11.76 -1.30
CA PHE A 246 -9.93 11.40 -0.34
C PHE A 246 -10.02 12.30 0.90
N TYR A 247 -9.99 11.68 2.05
CA TYR A 247 -10.02 12.37 3.35
C TYR A 247 -8.94 11.79 4.25
N GLN A 248 -8.46 12.62 5.16
CA GLN A 248 -7.58 12.15 6.22
C GLN A 248 -8.03 12.75 7.56
N THR A 249 -7.82 12.01 8.63
CA THR A 249 -8.16 12.45 9.97
C THR A 249 -7.18 11.89 10.98
N PRO A 250 -6.75 12.70 11.94
CA PRO A 250 -5.99 12.22 13.08
C PRO A 250 -6.77 11.15 13.84
N VAL A 251 -6.05 10.15 14.34
CA VAL A 251 -6.63 9.07 15.15
C VAL A 251 -5.94 8.93 16.49
N THR A 252 -6.75 8.67 17.50
CA THR A 252 -6.30 8.36 18.85
C THR A 252 -7.04 7.13 19.36
N LEU A 253 -6.42 6.39 20.27
CA LEU A 253 -7.03 5.33 21.03
C LEU A 253 -7.03 5.73 22.51
N ASP A 254 -8.19 5.87 23.13
CA ASP A 254 -8.33 6.31 24.52
C ASP A 254 -7.55 7.63 24.80
N ASN A 255 -7.64 8.61 23.88
CA ASN A 255 -6.90 9.88 23.90
C ASN A 255 -5.37 9.75 23.88
N LYS A 256 -4.83 8.61 23.47
CA LYS A 256 -3.39 8.35 23.28
C LYS A 256 -3.06 8.20 21.82
N PRO A 257 -1.79 8.41 21.41
CA PRO A 257 -1.36 8.08 20.06
C PRO A 257 -1.69 6.63 19.70
N PHE A 258 -2.24 6.45 18.52
CA PHE A 258 -2.58 5.14 17.98
C PHE A 258 -1.35 4.51 17.36
N SER A 259 -1.09 3.26 17.67
CA SER A 259 0.02 2.49 17.08
C SER A 259 -0.46 1.13 16.58
N LEU A 260 0.31 0.54 15.71
CA LEU A 260 0.07 -0.76 15.12
C LEU A 260 1.27 -1.66 15.39
N LEU A 261 1.03 -2.89 15.84
CA LEU A 261 2.03 -3.95 15.78
C LEU A 261 1.75 -4.76 14.51
N VAL A 262 2.69 -4.74 13.59
CA VAL A 262 2.63 -5.50 12.33
C VAL A 262 3.57 -6.67 12.42
N PHE A 263 3.10 -7.84 12.03
CA PHE A 263 3.94 -9.03 11.93
C PHE A 263 3.49 -9.94 10.79
N ASP A 264 4.43 -10.73 10.28
CA ASP A 264 4.17 -11.76 9.28
C ASP A 264 4.17 -13.13 9.96
N SER A 265 3.14 -13.92 9.73
CA SER A 265 3.06 -15.30 10.25
C SER A 265 3.90 -16.29 9.45
N LEU A 266 4.59 -15.82 8.39
CA LEU A 266 5.39 -16.62 7.47
C LEU A 266 4.63 -17.82 6.91
N SER A 267 3.36 -17.61 6.61
CA SER A 267 2.56 -18.65 5.96
C SER A 267 3.26 -19.16 4.71
N PRO A 268 3.39 -20.49 4.52
CA PRO A 268 4.15 -21.08 3.43
C PRO A 268 3.53 -20.89 2.05
N GLU A 269 2.34 -20.32 1.95
CA GLU A 269 1.71 -19.99 0.67
C GLU A 269 2.14 -18.59 0.18
N PRO A 270 3.27 -18.43 -0.52
CA PRO A 270 3.63 -17.14 -1.09
C PRO A 270 2.66 -16.81 -2.20
N ILE A 271 1.83 -15.83 -1.98
CA ILE A 271 0.97 -15.26 -3.03
C ILE A 271 1.82 -14.28 -3.83
N LYS A 272 2.66 -14.81 -4.73
CA LYS A 272 3.53 -14.01 -5.61
C LYS A 272 2.73 -13.00 -6.45
N TYR A 273 1.52 -13.37 -6.86
CA TYR A 273 0.66 -12.55 -7.71
C TYR A 273 -0.79 -12.64 -7.24
N TYR A 274 -1.25 -11.65 -6.55
CA TYR A 274 -2.62 -11.60 -6.01
C TYR A 274 -3.71 -11.80 -7.06
N SER A 275 -3.50 -11.29 -8.29
CA SER A 275 -4.45 -11.42 -9.38
C SER A 275 -4.55 -12.84 -9.92
N SER A 276 -3.51 -13.63 -9.79
CA SER A 276 -3.42 -15.01 -10.29
C SER A 276 -3.65 -16.08 -9.23
N SER A 277 -3.73 -15.70 -7.94
CA SER A 277 -3.91 -16.67 -6.88
C SER A 277 -5.28 -17.37 -7.01
N LYS A 278 -5.26 -18.68 -6.94
CA LYS A 278 -6.44 -19.55 -7.03
C LYS A 278 -7.53 -19.16 -6.02
N TYR A 279 -7.11 -18.87 -4.79
CA TYR A 279 -8.04 -18.52 -3.71
C TYR A 279 -8.68 -17.14 -3.91
N TRP A 280 -7.89 -16.16 -4.31
CA TRP A 280 -8.32 -14.80 -4.54
C TRP A 280 -9.34 -14.69 -5.68
N ASN A 281 -9.03 -15.30 -6.81
CA ASN A 281 -9.95 -15.32 -7.95
C ASN A 281 -11.25 -16.07 -7.61
N LYS A 282 -11.16 -17.13 -6.82
CA LYS A 282 -12.36 -17.84 -6.32
C LYS A 282 -13.25 -16.91 -5.50
N ARG A 283 -12.69 -16.10 -4.60
CA ARG A 283 -13.49 -15.14 -3.81
C ARG A 283 -14.19 -14.10 -4.68
N LYS A 284 -13.48 -13.56 -5.69
CA LYS A 284 -14.08 -12.63 -6.66
C LYS A 284 -15.25 -13.27 -7.41
N VAL A 285 -15.06 -14.49 -7.88
CA VAL A 285 -16.11 -15.26 -8.57
C VAL A 285 -17.30 -15.50 -7.64
N GLU A 286 -17.07 -15.98 -6.42
CA GLU A 286 -18.13 -16.23 -5.44
C GLU A 286 -18.97 -14.97 -5.16
N VAL A 287 -18.33 -13.83 -4.94
CA VAL A 287 -19.03 -12.55 -4.70
C VAL A 287 -19.82 -12.09 -5.91
N ARG A 288 -19.20 -12.13 -7.12
CA ARG A 288 -19.88 -11.74 -8.35
C ARG A 288 -21.13 -12.60 -8.62
N LEU A 289 -21.02 -13.90 -8.43
CA LEU A 289 -22.15 -14.84 -8.58
C LEU A 289 -23.23 -14.62 -7.51
N ALA A 290 -22.82 -14.33 -6.26
CA ALA A 290 -23.77 -14.01 -5.19
C ALA A 290 -24.59 -12.75 -5.51
N MET A 291 -23.93 -11.66 -5.91
CA MET A 291 -24.60 -10.43 -6.32
C MET A 291 -25.58 -10.67 -7.48
N ALA A 292 -25.13 -11.37 -8.52
CA ALA A 292 -25.98 -11.67 -9.67
C ALA A 292 -27.20 -12.51 -9.31
N LEU A 293 -27.03 -13.54 -8.48
CA LEU A 293 -28.12 -14.42 -8.05
C LEU A 293 -29.16 -13.67 -7.21
N MET A 294 -28.69 -12.83 -6.27
CA MET A 294 -29.57 -11.98 -5.45
C MET A 294 -30.36 -11.00 -6.31
N ILE A 295 -29.71 -10.29 -7.23
CA ILE A 295 -30.36 -9.34 -8.13
C ILE A 295 -31.44 -10.06 -8.95
N LYS A 296 -31.12 -11.20 -9.55
CA LYS A 296 -32.04 -11.97 -10.38
C LYS A 296 -33.26 -12.45 -9.59
N ARG A 297 -33.09 -12.89 -8.36
CA ARG A 297 -34.18 -13.35 -7.49
C ARG A 297 -34.98 -12.21 -6.87
N TYR A 298 -34.37 -11.02 -6.74
CA TYR A 298 -35.05 -9.82 -6.27
C TYR A 298 -35.87 -9.15 -7.38
N LYS A 299 -35.35 -9.14 -8.63
CA LYS A 299 -36.01 -8.55 -9.79
C LYS A 299 -36.42 -9.63 -10.79
N GLU A 300 -37.70 -9.95 -10.85
CA GLU A 300 -38.22 -11.04 -11.70
C GLU A 300 -37.95 -10.83 -13.20
N ASN A 301 -37.93 -9.58 -13.69
CA ASN A 301 -37.83 -9.23 -15.11
C ASN A 301 -36.58 -8.39 -15.41
N ILE A 302 -35.39 -8.85 -15.00
CA ILE A 302 -34.14 -8.17 -15.31
C ILE A 302 -33.52 -8.71 -16.61
N THR A 303 -33.05 -7.82 -17.49
CA THR A 303 -32.30 -8.22 -18.69
C THR A 303 -30.91 -8.72 -18.33
N GLU A 304 -30.33 -9.53 -19.18
CA GLU A 304 -28.97 -10.06 -18.96
C GLU A 304 -27.93 -8.92 -18.87
N GLU A 305 -28.05 -7.89 -19.72
CA GLU A 305 -27.14 -6.73 -19.72
C GLU A 305 -27.22 -5.94 -18.40
N GLU A 306 -28.43 -5.69 -17.92
CA GLU A 306 -28.66 -5.04 -16.63
C GLU A 306 -28.13 -5.87 -15.46
N LEU A 307 -28.31 -7.19 -15.51
CA LEU A 307 -27.79 -8.10 -14.49
C LEU A 307 -26.25 -8.02 -14.43
N ILE A 308 -25.57 -8.12 -15.57
CA ILE A 308 -24.13 -8.01 -15.66
C ILE A 308 -23.64 -6.65 -15.15
N LYS A 309 -24.27 -5.55 -15.58
CA LYS A 309 -23.95 -4.19 -15.15
C LYS A 309 -24.12 -4.03 -13.63
N ASN A 310 -25.24 -4.46 -13.09
CA ASN A 310 -25.55 -4.29 -11.67
C ASN A 310 -24.71 -5.19 -10.76
N ALA A 311 -24.29 -6.37 -11.23
CA ALA A 311 -23.39 -7.26 -10.52
C ALA A 311 -21.90 -6.90 -10.68
N SER A 312 -21.54 -5.87 -11.46
CA SER A 312 -20.15 -5.51 -11.76
C SER A 312 -19.40 -4.84 -10.61
N SER A 313 -20.09 -4.14 -9.73
CA SER A 313 -19.55 -3.47 -8.56
C SER A 313 -20.54 -3.49 -7.40
N ILE A 314 -20.01 -3.31 -6.19
CA ILE A 314 -20.85 -3.26 -4.98
C ILE A 314 -21.78 -2.04 -4.99
N ASP A 315 -21.32 -0.89 -5.52
CA ASP A 315 -22.12 0.32 -5.58
C ASP A 315 -23.32 0.15 -6.50
N ASN A 316 -23.14 -0.51 -7.65
CA ASN A 316 -24.24 -0.82 -8.56
C ASN A 316 -25.20 -1.86 -7.95
N PHE A 317 -24.64 -2.86 -7.26
CA PHE A 317 -25.42 -3.84 -6.53
C PHE A 317 -26.29 -3.20 -5.45
N LEU A 318 -25.72 -2.35 -4.61
CA LEU A 318 -26.46 -1.64 -3.54
C LEU A 318 -27.58 -0.76 -4.09
N LYS A 319 -27.38 -0.09 -5.23
CA LYS A 319 -28.44 0.71 -5.89
C LYS A 319 -29.67 -0.11 -6.24
N VAL A 320 -29.52 -1.39 -6.58
CA VAL A 320 -30.66 -2.28 -6.85
C VAL A 320 -31.55 -2.46 -5.61
N PHE A 321 -30.94 -2.39 -4.42
CA PHE A 321 -31.61 -2.52 -3.12
C PHE A 321 -31.75 -1.15 -2.43
N GLU A 322 -31.93 -0.07 -3.22
CA GLU A 322 -32.16 1.29 -2.73
C GLU A 322 -31.05 1.82 -1.80
N SER A 323 -29.83 1.27 -1.92
CA SER A 323 -28.70 1.53 -1.02
C SER A 323 -29.01 1.31 0.47
N ASN A 324 -29.99 0.47 0.77
CA ASN A 324 -30.42 0.14 2.12
C ASN A 324 -29.80 -1.19 2.60
N TYR A 325 -28.89 -1.11 3.55
CA TYR A 325 -28.18 -2.29 4.07
C TYR A 325 -29.10 -3.30 4.77
N GLU A 326 -30.17 -2.86 5.43
CA GLU A 326 -31.12 -3.77 6.08
C GLU A 326 -31.87 -4.60 5.05
N ILE A 327 -32.29 -3.97 3.93
CA ILE A 327 -32.91 -4.68 2.82
C ILE A 327 -31.94 -5.71 2.24
N VAL A 328 -30.68 -5.33 2.03
CA VAL A 328 -29.67 -6.24 1.49
C VAL A 328 -29.42 -7.40 2.44
N LEU A 329 -29.23 -7.17 3.73
CA LEU A 329 -28.99 -8.23 4.72
C LEU A 329 -30.18 -9.20 4.82
N LYS A 330 -31.43 -8.70 4.83
CA LYS A 330 -32.63 -9.54 4.75
C LYS A 330 -32.69 -10.34 3.44
N SER A 331 -32.31 -9.70 2.32
CA SER A 331 -32.30 -10.36 1.01
C SER A 331 -31.25 -11.47 0.92
N ILE A 332 -30.12 -11.36 1.61
CA ILE A 332 -29.11 -12.43 1.73
C ILE A 332 -29.77 -13.67 2.36
N GLU A 333 -30.49 -13.50 3.48
CA GLU A 333 -31.17 -14.59 4.19
C GLU A 333 -32.30 -15.24 3.36
N VAL A 334 -32.97 -14.45 2.54
CA VAL A 334 -34.13 -14.94 1.73
C VAL A 334 -33.68 -15.60 0.43
N TYR A 335 -32.67 -15.00 -0.24
CA TYR A 335 -32.33 -15.40 -1.60
C TYR A 335 -31.11 -16.32 -1.71
N LEU A 336 -30.30 -16.47 -0.66
CA LEU A 336 -29.14 -17.33 -0.70
C LEU A 336 -29.23 -18.45 0.34
N LYS A 337 -28.95 -19.68 -0.09
CA LYS A 337 -28.78 -20.80 0.83
C LYS A 337 -27.42 -20.72 1.54
N LYS A 338 -27.38 -21.17 2.80
CA LYS A 338 -26.13 -21.20 3.61
C LYS A 338 -25.18 -22.32 3.17
N GLU A 339 -25.73 -23.35 2.54
CA GLU A 339 -24.97 -24.45 1.98
C GLU A 339 -24.21 -23.99 0.71
N LYS A 340 -23.28 -24.82 0.29
CA LYS A 340 -22.52 -24.58 -0.94
C LYS A 340 -23.43 -24.72 -2.17
N TYR A 341 -23.15 -23.90 -3.18
CA TYR A 341 -23.70 -24.04 -4.52
C TYR A 341 -22.76 -24.86 -5.39
N ASN A 342 -23.30 -25.65 -6.30
CA ASN A 342 -22.53 -26.27 -7.36
C ASN A 342 -22.61 -25.45 -8.66
N LEU A 343 -21.68 -25.69 -9.57
CA LEU A 343 -21.59 -24.91 -10.82
C LEU A 343 -22.80 -25.15 -11.74
N SER A 344 -23.38 -26.34 -11.75
CA SER A 344 -24.55 -26.65 -12.59
C SER A 344 -25.80 -25.90 -12.11
N GLU A 345 -26.03 -25.81 -10.81
CA GLU A 345 -27.12 -24.99 -10.24
C GLU A 345 -26.97 -23.52 -10.67
N LEU A 346 -25.75 -22.98 -10.58
CA LEU A 346 -25.49 -21.59 -10.94
C LEU A 346 -25.64 -21.33 -12.44
N LYS A 347 -25.20 -22.24 -13.29
CA LYS A 347 -25.38 -22.15 -14.75
C LYS A 347 -26.82 -22.29 -15.20
N ALA A 348 -27.67 -22.97 -14.44
CA ALA A 348 -29.09 -23.05 -14.72
C ALA A 348 -29.83 -21.71 -14.49
N GLU A 349 -29.34 -20.89 -13.54
CA GLU A 349 -29.95 -19.60 -13.23
C GLU A 349 -29.22 -18.39 -13.83
N LEU A 350 -27.91 -18.47 -14.05
CA LEU A 350 -27.08 -17.30 -14.37
C LEU A 350 -26.25 -17.51 -15.67
N PRO A 351 -26.02 -16.46 -16.44
CA PRO A 351 -25.07 -16.46 -17.55
C PRO A 351 -23.62 -16.37 -17.05
N VAL A 352 -23.16 -17.42 -16.35
CA VAL A 352 -21.91 -17.44 -15.57
C VAL A 352 -20.71 -16.98 -16.37
N ASP A 353 -20.51 -17.47 -17.59
CA ASP A 353 -19.35 -17.15 -18.40
C ASP A 353 -19.30 -15.67 -18.81
N LYS A 354 -20.46 -15.05 -19.03
CA LYS A 354 -20.57 -13.62 -19.36
C LYS A 354 -20.38 -12.72 -18.12
N LEU A 355 -20.89 -13.14 -16.97
CA LEU A 355 -20.75 -12.45 -15.69
C LEU A 355 -19.29 -12.38 -15.21
N LEU A 356 -18.45 -13.35 -15.59
CA LEU A 356 -17.10 -13.52 -15.07
C LEU A 356 -16.00 -13.16 -16.07
N LYS A 357 -16.34 -12.77 -17.32
CA LYS A 357 -15.38 -12.54 -18.41
C LYS A 357 -14.27 -11.52 -18.11
N ASP A 358 -14.56 -10.56 -17.22
CA ASP A 358 -13.64 -9.50 -16.78
C ASP A 358 -12.78 -9.92 -15.59
N ILE A 359 -13.05 -11.06 -14.98
CA ILE A 359 -12.23 -11.61 -13.88
C ILE A 359 -11.10 -12.46 -14.47
N HIS A 360 -9.86 -12.04 -14.22
CA HIS A 360 -8.70 -12.77 -14.69
C HIS A 360 -8.70 -14.23 -14.20
N ASN A 361 -8.45 -15.18 -15.10
CA ASN A 361 -8.40 -16.62 -14.81
C ASN A 361 -9.62 -17.18 -14.04
N PHE A 362 -10.81 -16.65 -14.31
CA PHE A 362 -12.04 -17.14 -13.66
C PHE A 362 -12.32 -18.62 -13.93
N GLN A 363 -11.90 -19.13 -15.07
CA GLN A 363 -12.06 -20.55 -15.43
C GLN A 363 -11.34 -21.47 -14.43
N GLY A 364 -10.13 -21.10 -13.99
CA GLY A 364 -9.41 -21.83 -12.94
C GLY A 364 -10.18 -21.83 -11.60
N ALA A 365 -10.85 -20.73 -11.26
CA ALA A 365 -11.70 -20.64 -10.07
C ALA A 365 -12.95 -21.53 -10.19
N LEU A 366 -13.51 -21.70 -11.38
CA LEU A 366 -14.68 -22.57 -11.63
C LEU A 366 -14.37 -24.06 -11.49
N LEU A 367 -13.11 -24.48 -11.62
CA LEU A 367 -12.71 -25.87 -11.44
C LEU A 367 -13.01 -26.42 -10.03
N THR A 368 -13.17 -25.55 -9.04
CA THR A 368 -13.47 -25.98 -7.65
C THR A 368 -14.87 -26.58 -7.48
N LYS A 369 -15.77 -26.37 -8.44
CA LYS A 369 -17.15 -26.88 -8.49
C LYS A 369 -18.10 -26.51 -7.32
N GLU A 370 -17.59 -25.99 -6.23
CA GLU A 370 -18.35 -25.61 -5.02
C GLU A 370 -18.11 -24.17 -4.63
N PHE A 371 -19.18 -23.42 -4.32
CA PHE A 371 -19.16 -21.98 -4.05
C PHE A 371 -19.96 -21.64 -2.80
N LYS A 372 -19.39 -20.83 -1.89
CA LYS A 372 -20.00 -20.36 -0.66
C LYS A 372 -20.54 -18.93 -0.83
N LEU A 373 -21.62 -18.76 -1.57
CA LEU A 373 -22.11 -17.44 -1.97
C LEU A 373 -22.62 -16.63 -0.78
N TYR A 374 -23.38 -17.27 0.13
CA TYR A 374 -23.94 -16.63 1.33
C TYR A 374 -22.84 -16.00 2.19
N ASP A 375 -21.85 -16.79 2.58
CA ASP A 375 -20.76 -16.31 3.46
C ASP A 375 -20.00 -15.13 2.83
N ARG A 376 -19.73 -15.22 1.52
CA ARG A 376 -18.92 -14.19 0.82
C ARG A 376 -19.64 -12.87 0.72
N ILE A 377 -20.91 -12.86 0.31
CA ILE A 377 -21.66 -11.62 0.18
C ILE A 377 -21.97 -11.00 1.56
N LEU A 378 -22.22 -11.82 2.57
CA LEU A 378 -22.43 -11.35 3.95
C LEU A 378 -21.19 -10.59 4.45
N PHE A 379 -20.00 -11.18 4.26
CA PHE A 379 -18.74 -10.50 4.59
C PHE A 379 -18.63 -9.14 3.88
N ILE A 380 -18.85 -9.13 2.56
CA ILE A 380 -18.72 -7.93 1.74
C ILE A 380 -19.62 -6.81 2.24
N ILE A 381 -20.89 -7.10 2.45
CA ILE A 381 -21.88 -6.07 2.85
C ILE A 381 -21.56 -5.54 4.24
N LYS A 382 -21.18 -6.41 5.18
CA LYS A 382 -20.82 -5.99 6.52
C LYS A 382 -19.53 -5.19 6.58
N GLU A 383 -18.47 -5.61 5.85
CA GLU A 383 -17.21 -4.87 5.79
C GLU A 383 -17.41 -3.49 5.14
N TYR A 384 -18.25 -3.42 4.09
CA TYR A 384 -18.60 -2.16 3.45
C TYR A 384 -19.38 -1.23 4.41
N GLN A 385 -20.32 -1.79 5.17
CA GLN A 385 -21.08 -1.07 6.19
C GLN A 385 -20.16 -0.54 7.30
N LEU A 386 -19.24 -1.37 7.81
CA LEU A 386 -18.24 -0.97 8.81
C LEU A 386 -17.35 0.15 8.30
N THR A 387 -16.84 0.03 7.08
CA THR A 387 -15.98 1.06 6.46
C THR A 387 -16.73 2.38 6.29
N SER A 388 -17.99 2.32 5.85
CA SER A 388 -18.84 3.50 5.69
C SER A 388 -19.19 4.17 7.03
N LEU A 389 -19.46 3.37 8.06
CA LEU A 389 -19.72 3.85 9.42
C LEU A 389 -18.50 4.54 10.01
N LEU A 390 -17.32 3.93 9.87
CA LEU A 390 -16.05 4.51 10.30
C LEU A 390 -15.80 5.87 9.63
N TYR A 391 -15.93 5.91 8.29
CA TYR A 391 -15.80 7.15 7.54
C TYR A 391 -16.72 8.24 8.07
N TYR A 392 -18.01 7.93 8.29
CA TYR A 392 -18.99 8.89 8.79
C TYR A 392 -18.62 9.41 10.19
N LYS A 393 -18.36 8.50 11.14
CA LYS A 393 -17.98 8.85 12.52
C LYS A 393 -16.74 9.73 12.56
N MET A 394 -15.71 9.36 11.83
CA MET A 394 -14.47 10.14 11.80
C MET A 394 -14.65 11.50 11.13
N LYS A 395 -15.51 11.60 10.09
CA LYS A 395 -15.81 12.88 9.43
C LYS A 395 -16.51 13.88 10.35
N ILE A 396 -17.39 13.40 11.23
CA ILE A 396 -18.11 14.27 12.18
C ILE A 396 -17.40 14.41 13.55
N GLY A 397 -16.25 13.75 13.71
CA GLY A 397 -15.48 13.80 14.96
C GLY A 397 -16.08 12.97 16.11
N GLU A 398 -16.92 11.97 15.80
CA GLU A 398 -17.40 11.04 16.81
C GLU A 398 -16.31 10.05 17.23
N GLU A 399 -16.34 9.69 18.51
CA GLU A 399 -15.47 8.65 19.05
C GLU A 399 -15.77 7.29 18.41
N VAL A 400 -14.69 6.57 18.05
CA VAL A 400 -14.76 5.26 17.42
C VAL A 400 -14.29 4.21 18.42
N ASN A 401 -15.13 3.21 18.68
CA ASN A 401 -14.71 2.02 19.41
C ASN A 401 -13.90 1.08 18.47
N TRP A 402 -12.61 1.42 18.29
CA TRP A 402 -11.72 0.68 17.40
C TRP A 402 -11.60 -0.80 17.75
N ARG A 403 -11.60 -1.14 19.06
CA ARG A 403 -11.46 -2.53 19.51
C ARG A 403 -12.61 -3.40 19.02
N GLU A 404 -13.83 -2.93 19.14
CA GLU A 404 -15.03 -3.63 18.70
C GLU A 404 -15.06 -3.79 17.18
N ILE A 405 -14.84 -2.70 16.44
CA ILE A 405 -14.91 -2.69 14.98
C ILE A 405 -13.85 -3.59 14.35
N ILE A 406 -12.63 -3.56 14.88
CA ILE A 406 -11.54 -4.41 14.38
C ILE A 406 -11.82 -5.87 14.68
N SER A 407 -12.32 -6.18 15.88
CA SER A 407 -12.70 -7.54 16.27
C SER A 407 -13.85 -8.09 15.42
N GLU A 408 -14.83 -7.25 15.08
CA GLU A 408 -15.91 -7.64 14.17
C GLU A 408 -15.40 -7.90 12.75
N SER A 409 -14.57 -7.01 12.20
CA SER A 409 -13.95 -7.21 10.88
C SER A 409 -13.07 -8.46 10.86
N ALA A 410 -12.26 -8.71 11.89
CA ALA A 410 -11.45 -9.92 12.02
C ALA A 410 -12.31 -11.19 12.01
N LYS A 411 -13.40 -11.20 12.77
CA LYS A 411 -14.35 -12.32 12.80
C LYS A 411 -14.96 -12.58 11.42
N LEU A 412 -15.37 -11.53 10.72
CA LEU A 412 -15.91 -11.64 9.35
C LEU A 412 -14.88 -12.19 8.36
N LEU A 413 -13.63 -11.72 8.45
CA LEU A 413 -12.52 -12.20 7.61
C LEU A 413 -12.22 -13.68 7.85
N ARG A 414 -12.25 -14.13 9.11
CA ARG A 414 -12.01 -15.52 9.50
C ARG A 414 -13.18 -16.42 9.13
N ASP A 415 -14.38 -16.08 9.61
CA ASP A 415 -15.53 -16.99 9.60
C ASP A 415 -16.33 -16.98 8.28
N ASN A 416 -16.36 -15.84 7.58
CA ASN A 416 -17.13 -15.68 6.35
C ASN A 416 -16.25 -15.59 5.09
N TYR A 417 -15.09 -14.90 5.15
CA TYR A 417 -14.22 -14.77 3.99
C TYR A 417 -13.19 -15.90 3.89
N TYR A 418 -12.81 -16.51 5.01
CA TYR A 418 -11.85 -17.61 5.12
C TYR A 418 -10.49 -17.26 4.50
N CYS A 419 -9.91 -16.15 4.95
CA CYS A 419 -8.61 -15.69 4.45
C CYS A 419 -7.47 -15.83 5.49
N TYR A 420 -7.72 -16.47 6.62
CA TYR A 420 -6.70 -16.81 7.60
C TYR A 420 -6.03 -18.13 7.24
N SER A 421 -4.69 -18.19 7.36
CA SER A 421 -3.95 -19.45 7.34
C SER A 421 -3.98 -20.11 8.73
N ASP A 422 -3.56 -21.38 8.79
CA ASP A 422 -3.49 -22.12 10.07
C ASP A 422 -2.49 -21.47 11.03
N GLU A 423 -1.36 -20.93 10.51
CA GLU A 423 -0.37 -20.21 11.29
C GLU A 423 -0.96 -18.94 11.93
N MET A 424 -1.73 -18.15 11.15
CA MET A 424 -2.41 -16.97 11.66
C MET A 424 -3.41 -17.31 12.76
N LEU A 425 -4.19 -18.38 12.58
CA LEU A 425 -5.15 -18.86 13.58
C LEU A 425 -4.46 -19.33 14.86
N ASN A 426 -3.35 -20.03 14.73
CA ASN A 426 -2.56 -20.49 15.87
C ASN A 426 -1.97 -19.32 16.66
N ILE A 427 -1.39 -18.32 15.98
CA ILE A 427 -0.84 -17.13 16.65
C ILE A 427 -1.97 -16.34 17.34
N GLU A 428 -3.13 -16.17 16.68
CA GLU A 428 -4.28 -15.51 17.29
C GLU A 428 -4.74 -16.23 18.57
N ALA A 429 -4.87 -17.54 18.51
CA ALA A 429 -5.29 -18.35 19.67
C ALA A 429 -4.29 -18.24 20.83
N GLU A 430 -3.01 -18.29 20.55
CA GLU A 430 -1.95 -18.19 21.56
C GLU A 430 -1.87 -16.81 22.20
N LEU A 431 -2.00 -15.75 21.43
CA LEU A 431 -2.05 -14.39 21.97
C LEU A 431 -3.27 -14.20 22.89
N LYS A 432 -4.43 -14.74 22.53
CA LYS A 432 -5.60 -14.71 23.39
C LYS A 432 -5.40 -15.43 24.71
N ILE A 433 -4.77 -16.61 24.69
CA ILE A 433 -4.50 -17.40 25.90
C ILE A 433 -3.51 -16.70 26.83
N ASN A 434 -2.45 -16.11 26.28
CA ASN A 434 -1.29 -15.64 27.08
C ASN A 434 -1.32 -14.15 27.40
N ILE A 435 -2.03 -13.34 26.60
CA ILE A 435 -2.10 -11.88 26.76
C ILE A 435 -3.50 -11.44 27.16
N GLY A 436 -4.56 -12.06 26.56
CA GLY A 436 -5.95 -11.78 26.87
C GLY A 436 -6.88 -11.79 25.65
N ASP A 437 -8.17 -12.00 25.88
CA ASP A 437 -9.17 -12.17 24.81
C ASP A 437 -9.48 -10.88 24.02
N ASN A 438 -9.22 -9.71 24.58
CA ASN A 438 -9.61 -8.42 24.00
C ASN A 438 -8.53 -7.77 23.15
N ILE A 439 -7.71 -8.58 22.45
CA ILE A 439 -6.69 -8.06 21.55
C ILE A 439 -7.34 -7.73 20.20
N PRO A 440 -7.42 -6.45 19.80
CA PRO A 440 -7.96 -6.07 18.50
C PRO A 440 -6.94 -6.37 17.40
N MET A 441 -7.07 -7.54 16.80
CA MET A 441 -6.14 -8.05 15.80
C MET A 441 -6.89 -8.54 14.56
N LYS A 442 -6.32 -8.30 13.39
CA LYS A 442 -6.85 -8.82 12.12
C LYS A 442 -5.76 -9.06 11.09
N CYS A 443 -6.05 -9.87 10.09
CA CYS A 443 -5.18 -9.96 8.92
C CYS A 443 -5.33 -8.72 8.01
N ILE A 444 -4.24 -8.37 7.35
CA ILE A 444 -4.16 -7.33 6.32
C ILE A 444 -3.54 -7.90 5.04
N SER A 445 -3.37 -7.07 4.02
CA SER A 445 -2.76 -7.49 2.74
C SER A 445 -3.48 -8.70 2.13
N LYS A 446 -4.81 -8.66 2.16
CA LYS A 446 -5.72 -9.66 1.58
C LYS A 446 -5.75 -11.02 2.29
N GLY A 447 -5.26 -11.11 3.50
CA GLY A 447 -5.17 -12.35 4.24
C GLY A 447 -4.05 -13.26 3.71
N TRP A 448 -4.26 -14.49 3.50
CA TRP A 448 -3.34 -15.56 3.09
C TRP A 448 -1.85 -15.23 2.91
N ALA A 449 -1.50 -13.95 2.76
CA ALA A 449 -0.12 -13.46 2.69
C ALA A 449 0.62 -13.48 4.05
N GLY A 450 -0.07 -13.87 5.12
CA GLY A 450 0.52 -14.03 6.44
C GLY A 450 0.58 -12.78 7.29
N LYS A 451 0.33 -11.60 6.75
CA LYS A 451 0.43 -10.33 7.50
C LYS A 451 -0.76 -10.13 8.43
N MET A 452 -0.42 -9.84 9.68
CA MET A 452 -1.38 -9.49 10.73
C MET A 452 -1.05 -8.14 11.33
N VAL A 453 -2.08 -7.46 11.81
CA VAL A 453 -1.95 -6.20 12.52
C VAL A 453 -2.71 -6.26 13.84
N VAL A 454 -2.05 -5.79 14.90
CA VAL A 454 -2.66 -5.56 16.22
C VAL A 454 -2.74 -4.06 16.46
N PHE A 455 -3.84 -3.61 16.99
CA PHE A 455 -4.11 -2.21 17.27
C PHE A 455 -4.00 -1.94 18.76
N GLY A 456 -3.33 -0.87 19.14
CA GLY A 456 -3.19 -0.56 20.55
C GLY A 456 -2.36 0.66 20.85
N THR A 457 -2.16 0.90 22.12
CA THR A 457 -1.16 1.86 22.61
C THR A 457 0.23 1.21 22.56
N ASN A 458 1.29 2.01 22.45
CA ASN A 458 2.66 1.48 22.45
C ASN A 458 2.94 0.55 23.62
N GLN A 459 2.40 0.83 24.81
CA GLN A 459 2.61 -0.01 25.98
C GLN A 459 1.95 -1.39 25.88
N GLU A 460 0.75 -1.48 25.30
CA GLU A 460 0.06 -2.75 25.05
C GLU A 460 0.80 -3.54 23.98
N LEU A 461 1.19 -2.87 22.90
CA LEU A 461 1.86 -3.51 21.77
C LEU A 461 3.24 -4.05 22.14
N LYS A 462 4.03 -3.33 22.96
CA LYS A 462 5.33 -3.84 23.47
C LYS A 462 5.21 -5.15 24.25
N LYS A 463 4.12 -5.36 24.98
CA LYS A 463 3.88 -6.65 25.67
C LYS A 463 3.66 -7.78 24.67
N ILE A 464 2.90 -7.52 23.62
CA ILE A 464 2.59 -8.52 22.58
C ILE A 464 3.84 -8.81 21.74
N GLU A 465 4.57 -7.78 21.31
CA GLU A 465 5.84 -7.90 20.59
C GLU A 465 6.84 -8.75 21.38
N ASN A 466 7.06 -8.41 22.64
CA ASN A 466 7.96 -9.17 23.53
C ASN A 466 7.52 -10.64 23.70
N TYR A 467 6.21 -10.91 23.73
CA TYR A 467 5.72 -12.27 23.80
C TYR A 467 6.03 -13.05 22.51
N ILE A 468 5.73 -12.45 21.37
CA ILE A 468 5.97 -13.06 20.05
C ILE A 468 7.47 -13.35 19.89
N CYS A 469 8.33 -12.34 20.06
CA CYS A 469 9.78 -12.51 19.93
C CYS A 469 10.34 -13.57 20.87
N LYS A 470 10.04 -13.51 22.18
CA LYS A 470 10.51 -14.50 23.16
C LYS A 470 10.05 -15.92 22.88
N LYS A 471 8.84 -16.08 22.35
CA LYS A 471 8.32 -17.42 22.07
C LYS A 471 9.08 -18.06 20.92
N TYR A 472 9.35 -17.30 19.89
CA TYR A 472 10.04 -17.80 18.69
C TYR A 472 11.55 -17.90 18.90
N GLU A 473 12.18 -17.03 19.69
CA GLU A 473 13.57 -17.16 20.14
C GLU A 473 13.80 -18.44 20.96
N LYS A 474 12.84 -18.84 21.81
CA LYS A 474 12.97 -20.07 22.62
C LYS A 474 12.89 -21.37 21.83
N LEU A 475 12.44 -21.35 20.58
CA LEU A 475 12.46 -22.53 19.72
C LEU A 475 13.87 -22.90 19.27
N GLU A 476 14.83 -21.96 19.29
CA GLU A 476 16.23 -22.19 18.97
C GLU A 476 16.96 -23.02 20.06
N GLU A 477 16.58 -22.91 21.32
CA GLU A 477 17.23 -23.61 22.44
C GLU A 477 16.87 -25.11 22.54
N LYS A 478 15.86 -25.58 21.85
CA LYS A 478 15.43 -26.99 21.85
C LYS A 478 16.01 -27.76 20.68
N GLN A 479 17.33 -27.88 20.62
CA GLN A 479 18.02 -28.78 19.71
C GLN A 479 17.84 -30.24 20.13
N GLY A 480 17.19 -31.03 19.31
CA GLY A 480 17.05 -32.44 19.60
C GLY A 480 16.63 -33.41 18.49
N ASP A 481 16.02 -33.00 17.40
CA ASP A 481 15.71 -33.92 16.28
C ASP A 481 15.64 -33.19 14.93
N GLY A 482 16.59 -33.49 14.08
CA GLY A 482 17.17 -32.78 12.93
C GLY A 482 16.30 -32.02 11.96
N ASP A 483 15.18 -32.51 11.45
CA ASP A 483 14.54 -31.89 10.28
C ASP A 483 13.36 -30.94 10.61
N THR A 484 12.65 -31.19 11.68
CA THR A 484 11.54 -30.33 12.14
C THR A 484 12.02 -29.05 12.83
N LEU A 485 13.22 -29.09 13.40
CA LEU A 485 13.84 -27.97 14.12
C LEU A 485 14.41 -26.90 13.19
N LEU A 486 14.95 -27.29 12.04
CA LEU A 486 15.49 -26.33 11.06
C LEU A 486 14.39 -25.41 10.50
N VAL A 487 13.20 -25.94 10.29
CA VAL A 487 12.05 -25.14 9.83
C VAL A 487 11.53 -24.23 10.94
N ALA A 488 11.50 -24.71 12.19
CA ALA A 488 11.04 -23.92 13.34
C ALA A 488 12.03 -22.79 13.72
N ALA A 489 13.33 -23.06 13.70
CA ALA A 489 14.37 -22.06 13.94
C ALA A 489 14.39 -20.99 12.83
N TRP A 490 14.25 -21.40 11.57
CA TRP A 490 14.14 -20.47 10.44
C TRP A 490 12.90 -19.59 10.53
N ILE A 491 11.74 -20.17 10.89
CA ILE A 491 10.49 -19.42 11.10
C ILE A 491 10.64 -18.42 12.25
N SER A 492 11.32 -18.78 13.34
CA SER A 492 11.51 -17.90 14.50
C SER A 492 12.37 -16.68 14.18
N ASP A 493 13.51 -16.90 13.53
CA ASP A 493 14.43 -15.83 13.12
C ASP A 493 13.77 -14.85 12.14
N GLU A 494 13.04 -15.37 11.17
CA GLU A 494 12.34 -14.55 10.21
C GLU A 494 11.15 -13.81 10.83
N LEU A 495 10.41 -14.43 11.76
CA LEU A 495 9.29 -13.77 12.42
C LEU A 495 9.75 -12.60 13.28
N SER A 496 10.88 -12.73 14.00
CA SER A 496 11.42 -11.64 14.82
C SER A 496 11.83 -10.43 13.97
N LYS A 497 12.37 -10.64 12.76
CA LYS A 497 12.70 -9.55 11.81
C LYS A 497 11.48 -8.79 11.30
N TYR A 498 10.32 -9.45 11.25
CA TYR A 498 9.11 -8.92 10.63
C TYR A 498 8.01 -8.60 11.64
N CYS A 499 8.36 -8.53 12.92
CA CYS A 499 7.51 -8.11 14.01
C CYS A 499 7.96 -6.72 14.49
N PHE A 500 7.17 -5.69 14.23
CA PHE A 500 7.51 -4.32 14.60
C PHE A 500 6.29 -3.48 14.98
N ILE A 501 6.50 -2.58 15.93
CA ILE A 501 5.52 -1.55 16.27
C ILE A 501 5.70 -0.40 15.29
N SER A 502 4.63 -0.09 14.57
CA SER A 502 4.59 1.00 13.60
C SER A 502 3.89 2.21 14.19
N GLU A 503 4.58 3.35 14.19
CA GLU A 503 3.92 4.65 14.29
C GLU A 503 3.21 4.95 12.96
N LEU A 504 2.14 5.75 13.02
CA LEU A 504 1.42 6.19 11.83
C LEU A 504 2.20 7.33 11.18
N GLU A 505 2.84 7.05 10.07
CA GLU A 505 3.79 7.94 9.44
C GLU A 505 3.18 8.90 8.41
N LYS A 506 3.85 10.02 8.21
CA LYS A 506 3.52 10.96 7.12
C LYS A 506 3.97 10.41 5.76
N GLY A 507 3.41 10.96 4.69
CA GLY A 507 3.69 10.55 3.31
C GLY A 507 5.14 10.82 2.88
N VAL A 508 5.34 10.89 1.57
CA VAL A 508 6.63 11.15 0.91
C VAL A 508 7.38 12.31 1.55
N THR A 509 8.64 12.10 1.87
CA THR A 509 9.55 13.12 2.37
C THR A 509 10.87 13.13 1.61
N ILE A 510 11.47 14.32 1.47
CA ILE A 510 12.81 14.52 0.93
C ILE A 510 13.67 15.10 2.05
N LEU A 511 14.83 14.51 2.28
CA LEU A 511 15.85 15.01 3.19
C LEU A 511 17.03 15.50 2.35
N ASP A 512 17.26 16.80 2.35
CA ASP A 512 18.41 17.45 1.71
C ASP A 512 19.13 18.33 2.74
N PRO A 513 20.22 17.86 3.33
CA PRO A 513 20.97 18.60 4.35
C PRO A 513 21.54 19.94 3.84
N LYS A 514 21.68 20.12 2.53
CA LYS A 514 22.19 21.35 1.91
C LYS A 514 21.08 22.34 1.53
N TYR A 515 19.82 21.99 1.73
CA TYR A 515 18.70 22.83 1.32
C TYR A 515 18.68 24.20 2.01
N GLU A 516 19.04 24.28 3.30
CA GLU A 516 19.14 25.57 4.01
C GLU A 516 20.18 26.49 3.36
N ASP A 517 21.35 25.98 2.97
CA ASP A 517 22.39 26.76 2.30
C ASP A 517 21.91 27.26 0.94
N PHE A 518 21.24 26.41 0.17
CA PHE A 518 20.64 26.78 -1.11
C PHE A 518 19.58 27.89 -0.96
N MET A 519 18.70 27.78 0.04
CA MET A 519 17.68 28.81 0.29
C MET A 519 18.29 30.15 0.73
N LEU A 520 19.36 30.12 1.52
CA LEU A 520 20.09 31.33 1.90
C LEU A 520 20.74 32.03 0.71
N ASP A 521 21.34 31.29 -0.19
CA ASP A 521 21.94 31.82 -1.42
C ASP A 521 20.87 32.32 -2.40
N TYR A 522 19.77 31.62 -2.57
CA TYR A 522 18.65 32.06 -3.39
C TYR A 522 17.98 33.35 -2.86
N ILE A 523 17.87 33.50 -1.53
CA ILE A 523 17.35 34.73 -0.92
C ILE A 523 18.33 35.89 -1.10
N LYS A 524 19.64 35.64 -0.99
CA LYS A 524 20.71 36.65 -1.25
C LYS A 524 20.65 37.10 -2.70
N ASP A 525 20.57 36.20 -3.68
CA ASP A 525 20.48 36.51 -5.09
C ASP A 525 19.22 37.31 -5.44
N LYS A 526 18.06 36.94 -4.89
CA LYS A 526 16.84 37.74 -5.07
C LYS A 526 16.94 39.14 -4.49
N ASN A 527 17.57 39.28 -3.34
CA ASN A 527 17.75 40.59 -2.71
C ASN A 527 18.77 41.44 -3.53
N ASN A 528 19.83 40.84 -4.04
CA ASN A 528 20.78 41.52 -4.93
C ASN A 528 20.13 41.96 -6.25
N ILE A 529 19.27 41.14 -6.86
CA ILE A 529 18.49 41.48 -8.06
C ILE A 529 17.50 42.62 -7.76
N LYS A 530 16.89 42.65 -6.56
CA LYS A 530 15.99 43.73 -6.15
C LYS A 530 16.75 45.05 -5.94
N MET A 531 17.90 45.00 -5.27
CA MET A 531 18.75 46.19 -5.07
C MET A 531 19.24 46.74 -6.38
N SER A 532 19.73 45.91 -7.30
CA SER A 532 20.19 46.36 -8.63
C SER A 532 19.07 46.98 -9.49
N LYS A 533 17.81 46.50 -9.34
CA LYS A 533 16.65 47.09 -10.01
C LYS A 533 16.13 48.39 -9.36
N GLU A 534 16.38 48.58 -8.07
CA GLU A 534 16.07 49.85 -7.39
C GLU A 534 17.15 50.92 -7.64
N GLU A 535 18.40 50.52 -7.78
CA GLU A 535 19.50 51.42 -8.19
C GLU A 535 19.37 51.86 -9.66
N ALA A 536 19.03 50.93 -10.57
CA ALA A 536 18.77 51.24 -11.98
C ALA A 536 17.49 52.07 -12.22
N LYS A 537 16.64 52.29 -11.23
CA LYS A 537 15.51 53.21 -11.29
C LYS A 537 15.80 54.57 -10.71
N LYS A 538 16.98 54.76 -10.12
CA LYS A 538 17.45 56.05 -9.56
C LYS A 538 18.44 56.79 -10.45
N GLU A 539 18.96 56.12 -11.47
CA GLU A 539 19.65 56.73 -12.64
C GLU A 539 18.65 56.96 -13.77
#